data_81dd9edca33d94589c7c7f93509635f1
#
_entry.id   81dd9edca33d94589c7c7f93509635f1
#
_cell.length_a   1.000
_cell.length_b   1.000
_cell.length_c   1.000
_cell.angle_alpha   90.00
_cell.angle_beta   90.00
_cell.angle_gamma   90.00
#
_symmetry.space_group_name_H-M   'P 1'
#
loop_
_entity.id
_entity.type
_entity.pdbx_description
1 polymer ?
#
loop_
_entity_poly.entity_id
_entity_poly.type
_entity_poly.pdbx_seq_one_letter_code
_entity_poly.pdbx_strand_id
1 'polypeptide(L)'
;NETASSFLDHEPDDAVGKSILDLLDIRDDYTLRELLEDPDDLVLDFSTKEHDLILQAYFSLIQRESGFISGLVCVLHDVTEQQKIDQDRREFVSNVSHELRTPLTSVRSYIEALSEGAWKDPKVAPDFLKVTQEETDRMIRMINDLLTLSRMDSGTQKVDLEMVNLNE
;
A
#
# COMPACT_ATOMS: atom_id res chain seq x y z
N ASN A 1 -17.87 -6.20 -24.17
CA ASN A 1 -17.25 -7.53 -24.19
C ASN A 1 -17.54 -8.23 -22.86
N GLU A 2 -17.49 -9.56 -22.84
CA GLU A 2 -17.85 -10.38 -21.68
C GLU A 2 -17.07 -10.02 -20.41
N THR A 3 -15.77 -9.75 -20.52
CA THR A 3 -14.92 -9.38 -19.37
C THR A 3 -15.34 -8.06 -18.76
N ALA A 4 -15.57 -7.03 -19.57
CA ALA A 4 -16.02 -5.73 -19.07
C ALA A 4 -17.42 -5.83 -18.44
N SER A 5 -18.30 -6.64 -19.02
CA SER A 5 -19.63 -6.92 -18.48
C SER A 5 -19.56 -7.61 -17.11
N SER A 6 -18.64 -8.56 -16.97
CA SER A 6 -18.39 -9.24 -15.69
C SER A 6 -17.86 -8.30 -14.61
N PHE A 7 -16.97 -7.37 -14.96
CA PHE A 7 -16.44 -6.38 -14.01
C PHE A 7 -17.50 -5.39 -13.54
N LEU A 8 -18.41 -4.98 -14.44
CA LEU A 8 -19.40 -3.94 -14.17
C LEU A 8 -20.75 -4.51 -13.71
N ASP A 9 -20.85 -5.83 -13.56
CA ASP A 9 -22.10 -6.56 -13.23
C ASP A 9 -23.28 -6.16 -14.13
N HIS A 10 -23.00 -6.02 -15.46
CA HIS A 10 -23.97 -5.66 -16.48
C HIS A 10 -23.95 -6.66 -17.63
N GLU A 11 -25.12 -7.12 -18.05
CA GLU A 11 -25.22 -7.87 -19.29
C GLU A 11 -24.85 -6.98 -20.50
N PRO A 12 -24.18 -7.52 -21.54
CA PRO A 12 -23.74 -6.74 -22.69
C PRO A 12 -24.86 -5.96 -23.36
N ASP A 13 -26.05 -6.54 -23.46
CA ASP A 13 -27.22 -5.93 -24.07
C ASP A 13 -27.78 -4.78 -23.22
N ASP A 14 -27.67 -4.86 -21.90
CA ASP A 14 -28.12 -3.82 -20.96
C ASP A 14 -27.17 -2.63 -20.93
N ALA A 15 -25.92 -2.78 -21.33
CA ALA A 15 -24.94 -1.71 -21.42
C ALA A 15 -25.14 -0.83 -22.68
N VAL A 16 -25.78 -1.37 -23.71
CA VAL A 16 -26.00 -0.66 -24.97
C VAL A 16 -26.97 0.50 -24.76
N GLY A 17 -26.52 1.73 -25.13
CA GLY A 17 -27.34 2.96 -24.99
C GLY A 17 -27.22 3.64 -23.63
N LYS A 18 -26.53 3.05 -22.65
CA LYS A 18 -26.22 3.72 -21.39
C LYS A 18 -24.98 4.60 -21.54
N SER A 19 -24.91 5.66 -20.70
CA SER A 19 -23.72 6.50 -20.63
C SER A 19 -22.57 5.73 -19.96
N ILE A 20 -21.33 5.97 -20.41
CA ILE A 20 -20.14 5.45 -19.73
C ILE A 20 -20.05 5.92 -18.28
N LEU A 21 -20.54 7.12 -17.97
CA LEU A 21 -20.58 7.64 -16.61
C LEU A 21 -21.50 6.84 -15.70
N ASP A 22 -22.62 6.33 -16.24
CA ASP A 22 -23.55 5.48 -15.49
C ASP A 22 -22.99 4.07 -15.31
N LEU A 23 -22.31 3.54 -16.34
CA LEU A 23 -21.72 2.20 -16.29
C LEU A 23 -20.55 2.13 -15.31
N LEU A 24 -19.81 3.23 -15.14
CA LEU A 24 -18.68 3.32 -14.22
C LEU A 24 -19.07 3.90 -12.85
N ASP A 25 -20.34 4.27 -12.66
CA ASP A 25 -20.85 4.92 -11.44
C ASP A 25 -20.10 6.19 -11.04
N ILE A 26 -19.72 7.00 -12.05
CA ILE A 26 -18.92 8.22 -11.85
C ILE A 26 -19.66 9.49 -12.27
N ARG A 27 -20.99 9.42 -12.46
CA ARG A 27 -21.80 10.55 -12.94
C ARG A 27 -21.81 11.74 -11.98
N ASP A 28 -21.68 11.48 -10.69
CA ASP A 28 -21.69 12.53 -9.67
C ASP A 28 -20.33 13.25 -9.56
N ASP A 29 -19.26 12.59 -9.99
CA ASP A 29 -17.89 13.10 -9.87
C ASP A 29 -17.34 13.67 -11.18
N TYR A 30 -17.82 13.18 -12.34
CA TYR A 30 -17.28 13.52 -13.65
C TYR A 30 -18.36 13.82 -14.67
N THR A 31 -18.06 14.71 -15.59
CA THR A 31 -18.87 14.95 -16.78
C THR A 31 -18.22 14.30 -18.00
N LEU A 32 -19.03 13.96 -19.02
CA LEU A 32 -18.51 13.43 -20.28
C LEU A 32 -17.52 14.41 -20.94
N ARG A 33 -17.72 15.71 -20.75
CA ARG A 33 -16.84 16.73 -21.28
C ARG A 33 -15.45 16.69 -20.66
N GLU A 34 -15.37 16.51 -19.34
CA GLU A 34 -14.09 16.38 -18.63
C GLU A 34 -13.32 15.14 -19.10
N LEU A 35 -13.99 13.99 -19.23
CA LEU A 35 -13.37 12.78 -19.79
C LEU A 35 -12.91 12.93 -21.25
N LEU A 36 -13.51 13.85 -22.02
CA LEU A 36 -13.13 14.10 -23.39
C LEU A 36 -12.00 15.14 -23.54
N GLU A 37 -11.94 16.13 -22.65
CA GLU A 37 -10.95 17.21 -22.67
C GLU A 37 -9.63 16.81 -22.00
N ASP A 38 -9.69 16.04 -20.92
CA ASP A 38 -8.54 15.55 -20.17
C ASP A 38 -8.81 14.12 -19.66
N PRO A 39 -8.57 13.11 -20.51
CA PRO A 39 -8.86 11.72 -20.20
C PRO A 39 -7.84 11.15 -19.20
N ASP A 40 -7.90 11.61 -17.95
CA ASP A 40 -7.09 11.07 -16.87
C ASP A 40 -7.43 9.61 -16.57
N ASP A 41 -6.45 8.87 -16.09
CA ASP A 41 -6.63 7.51 -15.59
C ASP A 41 -7.40 7.56 -14.28
N LEU A 42 -8.52 6.83 -14.21
CA LEU A 42 -9.34 6.76 -13.00
C LEU A 42 -9.14 5.41 -12.29
N VAL A 43 -9.00 5.47 -10.97
CA VAL A 43 -9.05 4.27 -10.12
C VAL A 43 -10.43 4.24 -9.46
N LEU A 44 -11.17 3.19 -9.75
CA LEU A 44 -12.56 3.00 -9.36
C LEU A 44 -12.67 1.81 -8.41
N ASP A 45 -13.35 1.99 -7.29
CA ASP A 45 -13.57 0.94 -6.30
C ASP A 45 -14.99 0.37 -6.46
N PHE A 46 -15.07 -0.85 -6.98
CA PHE A 46 -16.28 -1.64 -7.13
C PHE A 46 -16.40 -2.75 -6.07
N SER A 47 -15.66 -2.63 -4.99
CA SER A 47 -15.65 -3.63 -3.92
C SER A 47 -17.03 -3.77 -3.28
N THR A 48 -17.41 -5.01 -3.02
CA THR A 48 -18.63 -5.39 -2.31
C THR A 48 -18.27 -6.05 -0.98
N LYS A 49 -19.29 -6.45 -0.19
CA LYS A 49 -19.04 -7.18 1.07
C LYS A 49 -18.41 -8.56 0.86
N GLU A 50 -18.55 -9.13 -0.34
CA GLU A 50 -18.14 -10.49 -0.65
C GLU A 50 -16.92 -10.55 -1.57
N HIS A 51 -16.64 -9.45 -2.29
CA HIS A 51 -15.59 -9.39 -3.29
C HIS A 51 -14.97 -8.00 -3.37
N ASP A 52 -13.64 -7.95 -3.28
CA ASP A 52 -12.88 -6.72 -3.51
C ASP A 52 -12.56 -6.61 -5.01
N LEU A 53 -12.90 -5.48 -5.61
CA LEU A 53 -12.63 -5.20 -7.01
C LEU A 53 -12.25 -3.73 -7.19
N ILE A 54 -10.99 -3.50 -7.55
CA ILE A 54 -10.48 -2.18 -7.87
C ILE A 54 -10.08 -2.16 -9.33
N LEU A 55 -10.73 -1.30 -10.12
CA LEU A 55 -10.49 -1.17 -11.54
C LEU A 55 -9.76 0.13 -11.84
N GLN A 56 -8.75 0.05 -12.70
CA GLN A 56 -8.15 1.23 -13.31
C GLN A 56 -8.73 1.39 -14.71
N ALA A 57 -9.37 2.55 -14.94
CA ALA A 57 -10.00 2.90 -16.21
C ALA A 57 -9.11 3.87 -16.99
N TYR A 58 -8.78 3.49 -18.22
CA TYR A 58 -8.02 4.31 -19.16
C TYR A 58 -8.95 4.77 -20.28
N PHE A 59 -8.92 6.04 -20.60
CA PHE A 59 -9.77 6.61 -21.64
C PHE A 59 -8.92 7.01 -22.87
N SER A 60 -9.44 6.75 -24.05
CA SER A 60 -8.80 7.16 -25.31
C SER A 60 -9.85 7.60 -26.32
N LEU A 61 -9.59 8.72 -26.97
CA LEU A 61 -10.51 9.27 -27.97
C LEU A 61 -10.30 8.63 -29.33
N ILE A 62 -11.40 8.26 -29.99
CA ILE A 62 -11.39 7.87 -31.39
C ILE A 62 -11.67 9.12 -32.24
N GLN A 63 -10.68 9.60 -32.98
CA GLN A 63 -10.79 10.73 -33.88
C GLN A 63 -10.74 10.29 -35.33
N ARG A 64 -11.56 10.93 -36.19
CA ARG A 64 -11.44 10.81 -37.64
C ARG A 64 -10.31 11.70 -38.17
N GLU A 65 -9.86 11.47 -39.40
CA GLU A 65 -8.86 12.29 -40.06
C GLU A 65 -9.22 13.79 -40.12
N SER A 66 -10.51 14.12 -40.06
CA SER A 66 -11.05 15.49 -39.98
C SER A 66 -10.89 16.16 -38.62
N GLY A 67 -10.35 15.44 -37.60
CA GLY A 67 -10.27 15.91 -36.19
C GLY A 67 -11.60 15.75 -35.39
N PHE A 68 -12.64 15.22 -36.04
CA PHE A 68 -13.93 14.99 -35.38
C PHE A 68 -13.83 13.77 -34.44
N ILE A 69 -14.21 13.96 -33.16
CA ILE A 69 -14.28 12.88 -32.16
C ILE A 69 -15.49 12.00 -32.54
N SER A 70 -15.24 10.73 -32.85
CA SER A 70 -16.26 9.75 -33.25
C SER A 70 -16.59 8.76 -32.12
N GLY A 71 -15.81 8.71 -31.07
CA GLY A 71 -16.05 7.81 -29.96
C GLY A 71 -15.02 7.94 -28.84
N LEU A 72 -15.30 7.23 -27.76
CA LEU A 72 -14.44 7.06 -26.59
C LEU A 72 -14.23 5.56 -26.37
N VAL A 73 -13.00 5.14 -26.15
CA VAL A 73 -12.66 3.80 -25.69
C VAL A 73 -12.30 3.91 -24.22
N CYS A 74 -12.91 3.05 -23.40
CA CYS A 74 -12.52 2.85 -22.02
C CYS A 74 -11.93 1.44 -21.89
N VAL A 75 -10.72 1.34 -21.35
CA VAL A 75 -10.05 0.08 -21.04
C VAL A 75 -10.03 -0.06 -19.53
N LEU A 76 -10.54 -1.18 -19.02
CA LEU A 76 -10.58 -1.50 -17.60
C LEU A 76 -9.52 -2.55 -17.27
N HIS A 77 -8.68 -2.25 -16.30
CA HIS A 77 -7.71 -3.17 -15.73
C HIS A 77 -8.06 -3.47 -14.28
N ASP A 78 -8.12 -4.75 -13.93
CA ASP A 78 -8.21 -5.17 -12.54
C ASP A 78 -6.83 -4.97 -11.88
N VAL A 79 -6.79 -4.05 -10.92
CA VAL A 79 -5.59 -3.70 -10.16
C VAL A 79 -5.74 -4.04 -8.67
N THR A 80 -6.71 -4.87 -8.33
CA THR A 80 -7.05 -5.23 -6.94
C THR A 80 -5.85 -5.79 -6.20
N GLU A 81 -5.17 -6.77 -6.78
CA GLU A 81 -3.99 -7.39 -6.16
C GLU A 81 -2.84 -6.38 -6.02
N GLN A 82 -2.59 -5.57 -7.04
CA GLN A 82 -1.56 -4.55 -7.02
C GLN A 82 -1.83 -3.50 -5.94
N GLN A 83 -3.07 -3.03 -5.82
CA GLN A 83 -3.46 -2.06 -4.80
C GLN A 83 -3.34 -2.65 -3.38
N LYS A 84 -3.67 -3.92 -3.19
CA LYS A 84 -3.46 -4.62 -1.92
C LYS A 84 -1.98 -4.67 -1.54
N ILE A 85 -1.11 -5.08 -2.45
CA ILE A 85 0.34 -5.13 -2.22
C ILE A 85 0.87 -3.73 -1.86
N ASP A 86 0.45 -2.69 -2.57
CA ASP A 86 0.87 -1.31 -2.31
C ASP A 86 0.35 -0.80 -0.95
N GLN A 87 -0.87 -1.17 -0.57
CA GLN A 87 -1.45 -0.83 0.73
C GLN A 87 -0.72 -1.54 1.87
N ASP A 88 -0.49 -2.85 1.75
CA ASP A 88 0.25 -3.64 2.74
C ASP A 88 1.67 -3.09 2.93
N ARG A 89 2.31 -2.69 1.83
CA ARG A 89 3.63 -2.06 1.89
C ARG A 89 3.62 -0.73 2.63
N ARG A 90 2.62 0.12 2.39
CA ARG A 90 2.48 1.42 3.09
C ARG A 90 2.21 1.21 4.58
N GLU A 91 1.33 0.26 4.91
CA GLU A 91 1.01 -0.09 6.28
C GLU A 91 2.24 -0.65 7.01
N PHE A 92 2.99 -1.56 6.38
CA PHE A 92 4.25 -2.07 6.92
C PHE A 92 5.23 -0.94 7.24
N VAL A 93 5.51 -0.02 6.31
CA VAL A 93 6.41 1.12 6.54
C VAL A 93 5.91 2.02 7.68
N SER A 94 4.60 2.27 7.74
CA SER A 94 3.99 3.05 8.81
C SER A 94 4.17 2.39 10.17
N ASN A 95 3.88 1.10 10.27
CA ASN A 95 4.00 0.32 11.51
C ASN A 95 5.45 0.27 12.00
N VAL A 96 6.41 -0.01 11.12
CA VAL A 96 7.84 0.02 11.44
C VAL A 96 8.26 1.40 11.96
N SER A 97 7.81 2.46 11.31
CA SER A 97 8.12 3.84 11.73
C SER A 97 7.59 4.16 13.12
N HIS A 98 6.39 3.69 13.44
CA HIS A 98 5.79 3.85 14.78
C HIS A 98 6.53 3.03 15.85
N GLU A 99 6.84 1.77 15.56
CA GLU A 99 7.55 0.88 16.47
C GLU A 99 8.99 1.35 16.78
N LEU A 100 9.66 1.99 15.83
CA LEU A 100 10.98 2.58 16.04
C LEU A 100 10.94 3.92 16.76
N ARG A 101 9.89 4.71 16.58
CA ARG A 101 9.79 6.05 17.19
C ARG A 101 9.73 6.00 18.72
N THR A 102 9.03 5.04 19.28
CA THR A 102 8.85 4.91 20.74
C THR A 102 10.17 4.70 21.47
N PRO A 103 10.98 3.66 21.17
CA PRO A 103 12.28 3.48 21.81
C PRO A 103 13.24 4.63 21.52
N LEU A 104 13.20 5.20 20.32
CA LEU A 104 14.05 6.34 19.96
C LEU A 104 13.74 7.58 20.80
N THR A 105 12.45 7.86 21.06
CA THR A 105 12.02 8.95 21.93
C THR A 105 12.48 8.72 23.37
N SER A 106 12.39 7.48 23.86
CA SER A 106 12.87 7.08 25.18
C SER A 106 14.39 7.32 25.30
N VAL A 107 15.17 6.79 24.38
CA VAL A 107 16.63 7.00 24.30
C VAL A 107 16.97 8.48 24.32
N ARG A 108 16.30 9.28 23.49
CA ARG A 108 16.51 10.72 23.43
C ARG A 108 16.25 11.40 24.77
N SER A 109 15.13 11.10 25.45
CA SER A 109 14.78 11.70 26.73
C SER A 109 15.80 11.39 27.83
N TYR A 110 16.32 10.16 27.89
CA TYR A 110 17.36 9.80 28.86
C TYR A 110 18.71 10.46 28.57
N ILE A 111 19.07 10.59 27.30
CA ILE A 111 20.29 11.33 26.89
C ILE A 111 20.16 12.82 27.21
N GLU A 112 19.00 13.45 26.95
CA GLU A 112 18.73 14.84 27.30
C GLU A 112 18.87 15.06 28.81
N ALA A 113 18.23 14.21 29.62
CA ALA A 113 18.33 14.31 31.08
C ALA A 113 19.78 14.13 31.60
N LEU A 114 20.53 13.19 31.02
CA LEU A 114 21.96 13.04 31.33
C LEU A 114 22.71 14.32 30.96
N SER A 115 22.48 14.89 29.79
CA SER A 115 23.16 16.11 29.33
C SER A 115 22.84 17.34 30.18
N GLU A 116 21.63 17.41 30.75
CA GLU A 116 21.19 18.46 31.63
C GLU A 116 21.73 18.37 33.09
N GLY A 117 22.42 17.27 33.40
CA GLY A 117 23.13 17.14 34.68
C GLY A 117 22.86 15.88 35.48
N ALA A 118 21.93 15.00 35.04
CA ALA A 118 21.68 13.72 35.71
C ALA A 118 22.91 12.82 35.74
N TRP A 119 23.87 13.02 34.84
CA TRP A 119 25.18 12.31 34.83
C TRP A 119 26.01 12.53 36.10
N LYS A 120 25.73 13.61 36.88
CA LYS A 120 26.41 13.91 38.15
C LYS A 120 25.90 13.07 39.32
N ASP A 121 24.73 12.48 39.21
CA ASP A 121 24.16 11.62 40.25
C ASP A 121 24.60 10.19 40.03
N PRO A 122 25.44 9.64 40.94
CA PRO A 122 25.97 8.28 40.80
C PRO A 122 24.91 7.18 40.96
N LYS A 123 23.68 7.51 41.39
CA LYS A 123 22.57 6.55 41.50
C LYS A 123 21.70 6.56 40.24
N VAL A 124 21.54 7.71 39.60
CA VAL A 124 20.64 7.89 38.47
C VAL A 124 21.33 7.63 37.14
N ALA A 125 22.57 8.08 36.99
CA ALA A 125 23.29 7.98 35.72
C ALA A 125 23.45 6.54 35.19
N PRO A 126 23.78 5.52 36.03
CA PRO A 126 23.89 4.16 35.57
C PRO A 126 22.56 3.60 35.08
N ASP A 127 21.44 3.92 35.74
CA ASP A 127 20.10 3.45 35.37
C ASP A 127 19.66 4.04 34.03
N PHE A 128 19.91 5.34 33.79
CA PHE A 128 19.60 6.01 32.53
C PHE A 128 20.41 5.47 31.35
N LEU A 129 21.71 5.21 31.57
CA LEU A 129 22.57 4.59 30.59
C LEU A 129 22.11 3.17 30.26
N LYS A 130 21.72 2.39 31.29
CA LYS A 130 21.22 1.03 31.12
C LYS A 130 19.94 1.01 30.26
N VAL A 131 18.98 1.86 30.57
CA VAL A 131 17.73 1.94 29.78
C VAL A 131 18.03 2.36 28.33
N THR A 132 18.92 3.33 28.13
CA THR A 132 19.34 3.76 26.80
C THR A 132 19.95 2.60 26.00
N GLN A 133 20.77 1.78 26.64
CA GLN A 133 21.37 0.59 26.02
C GLN A 133 20.32 -0.46 25.69
N GLU A 134 19.42 -0.80 26.62
CA GLU A 134 18.34 -1.78 26.44
C GLU A 134 17.42 -1.42 25.27
N GLU A 135 17.03 -0.14 25.16
CA GLU A 135 16.20 0.34 24.07
C GLU A 135 16.96 0.32 22.73
N THR A 136 18.25 0.64 22.72
CA THR A 136 19.07 0.56 21.52
C THR A 136 19.22 -0.89 21.05
N ASP A 137 19.46 -1.83 21.95
CA ASP A 137 19.56 -3.26 21.64
C ASP A 137 18.22 -3.81 21.12
N ARG A 138 17.11 -3.32 21.67
CA ARG A 138 15.76 -3.64 21.18
C ARG A 138 15.57 -3.18 19.74
N MET A 139 15.97 -1.96 19.41
CA MET A 139 15.88 -1.42 18.05
C MET A 139 16.73 -2.23 17.06
N ILE A 140 17.95 -2.64 17.46
CA ILE A 140 18.83 -3.46 16.63
C ILE A 140 18.18 -4.82 16.32
N ARG A 141 17.60 -5.49 17.33
CA ARG A 141 16.87 -6.74 17.11
C ARG A 141 15.70 -6.55 16.14
N MET A 142 14.88 -5.53 16.34
CA MET A 142 13.75 -5.23 15.47
C MET A 142 14.19 -5.01 14.02
N ILE A 143 15.26 -4.26 13.78
CA ILE A 143 15.80 -4.03 12.44
C ILE A 143 16.26 -5.34 11.79
N ASN A 144 16.95 -6.20 12.55
CA ASN A 144 17.40 -7.49 12.06
C ASN A 144 16.24 -8.43 11.70
N ASP A 145 15.16 -8.43 12.51
CA ASP A 145 13.95 -9.20 12.24
C ASP A 145 13.27 -8.71 10.95
N LEU A 146 13.17 -7.39 10.75
CA LEU A 146 12.63 -6.78 9.53
C LEU A 146 13.45 -7.12 8.29
N LEU A 147 14.78 -7.07 8.39
CA LEU A 147 15.69 -7.46 7.29
C LEU A 147 15.54 -8.95 6.95
N THR A 148 15.34 -9.80 7.95
CA THR A 148 15.12 -11.24 7.76
C THR A 148 13.80 -11.49 7.02
N LEU A 149 12.72 -10.83 7.44
CA LEU A 149 11.42 -10.89 6.75
C LEU A 149 11.52 -10.42 5.30
N SER A 150 12.17 -9.28 5.06
CA SER A 150 12.37 -8.74 3.70
C SER A 150 13.15 -9.69 2.79
N ARG A 151 14.13 -10.44 3.33
CA ARG A 151 14.88 -11.44 2.56
C ARG A 151 14.08 -12.70 2.28
N MET A 152 13.19 -13.11 3.18
CA MET A 152 12.28 -14.23 2.97
C MET A 152 11.29 -13.93 1.85
N ASP A 153 10.73 -12.72 1.87
CA ASP A 153 9.75 -12.27 0.87
C ASP A 153 10.36 -12.15 -0.53
N SER A 154 11.63 -11.78 -0.64
CA SER A 154 12.36 -11.70 -1.91
C SER A 154 12.84 -13.06 -2.46
N GLY A 155 12.53 -14.18 -1.79
CA GLY A 155 12.91 -15.53 -2.23
C GLY A 155 14.42 -15.80 -2.25
N THR A 156 15.23 -14.92 -1.66
CA THR A 156 16.71 -14.98 -1.71
C THR A 156 17.30 -15.85 -0.60
N GLN A 157 16.50 -16.30 0.35
CA GLN A 157 16.96 -17.16 1.44
C GLN A 157 16.85 -18.63 1.03
N LYS A 158 18.00 -19.27 0.80
CA LYS A 158 18.08 -20.74 0.73
C LYS A 158 17.79 -21.28 2.13
N VAL A 159 16.68 -21.97 2.28
CA VAL A 159 16.39 -22.76 3.48
C VAL A 159 17.27 -23.99 3.42
N ASP A 160 18.29 -24.06 4.25
CA ASP A 160 19.06 -25.31 4.44
C ASP A 160 18.19 -26.24 5.31
N LEU A 161 17.62 -27.24 4.67
CA LEU A 161 16.84 -28.28 5.34
C LEU A 161 17.83 -29.32 5.89
N GLU A 162 18.16 -29.25 7.17
CA GLU A 162 18.87 -30.33 7.87
C GLU A 162 17.85 -31.33 8.44
N MET A 163 18.13 -32.61 8.22
CA MET A 163 17.37 -33.68 8.85
C MET A 163 17.78 -33.80 10.32
N VAL A 164 16.89 -33.34 11.20
CA VAL A 164 17.06 -33.47 12.66
C VAL A 164 16.34 -34.73 13.14
N ASN A 165 17.07 -35.60 13.83
CA ASN A 165 16.50 -36.79 14.45
C ASN A 165 15.79 -36.39 15.74
N LEU A 166 14.46 -36.44 15.77
CA LEU A 166 13.64 -36.04 16.93
C LEU A 166 13.56 -37.09 18.05
N ASN A 167 14.38 -38.14 18.00
CA ASN A 167 14.40 -39.26 18.96
C ASN A 167 15.60 -39.27 19.89
N GLU A 168 16.23 -38.13 20.15
CA GLU A 168 17.20 -37.98 21.26
C GLU A 168 16.68 -37.02 22.35
#